data_83f1e26d987a8b17d2d6af95898716d1
#
_entry.id   83f1e26d987a8b17d2d6af95898716d1
#
_cell.length_a   1.000
_cell.length_b   1.000
_cell.length_c   1.000
_cell.angle_alpha   90.00
_cell.angle_beta   90.00
_cell.angle_gamma   90.00
#
_symmetry.space_group_name_H-M   'P 1'
#
loop_
_entity.id
_entity.type
_entity.pdbx_description
1 polymer ?
#
loop_
_entity_poly.entity_id
_entity_poly.type
_entity_poly.pdbx_seq_one_letter_code
_entity_poly.pdbx_strand_id
1 'polypeptide(L)'
;MGFIPDIERIFNLTPFTRQTLFFSATMATEIERLTNTFLSAPLRLEIARQASASENIKQSVILFKATRKDREGTEKRKILRDLILKEGKDCKNAIIFCNRKTDVDICAKSLKKYGFNAAPIHGDLDQKNRMNTLDDFRTGSLQFLVASDVAARGLDIPSVSHVYNFDVPTNAEDYVHRIGRTGRAGRNGKALMISTPRDEKNFKAIEKLIQLEIPLIDNFSFDTKTSNEEKTPENKIKNTSRSRPPKKAVNTSIEPPKSEPKNLNNSSNSSENKNEFGLPIFITKSFVERQTH
;
A
#
# COMPACT_ATOMS: atom_id res chain seq x y z
N MET A 1 -16.03 -1.04 1.11
CA MET A 1 -15.44 0.23 0.62
C MET A 1 -15.83 1.35 1.57
N GLY A 2 -14.87 1.90 2.34
CA GLY A 2 -15.14 2.87 3.41
C GLY A 2 -15.57 4.26 2.95
N PHE A 3 -15.50 4.58 1.64
CA PHE A 3 -15.78 5.94 1.12
C PHE A 3 -17.20 6.14 0.58
N ILE A 4 -18.05 5.13 0.54
CA ILE A 4 -19.41 5.26 -0.01
C ILE A 4 -20.22 6.33 0.71
N PRO A 5 -20.27 6.39 2.06
CA PRO A 5 -21.00 7.43 2.78
C PRO A 5 -20.51 8.86 2.47
N ASP A 6 -19.21 9.02 2.30
CA ASP A 6 -18.62 10.34 1.97
C ASP A 6 -18.98 10.76 0.55
N ILE A 7 -18.98 9.81 -0.39
CA ILE A 7 -19.42 10.05 -1.77
C ILE A 7 -20.90 10.45 -1.80
N GLU A 8 -21.77 9.73 -1.10
CA GLU A 8 -23.20 10.06 -0.97
C GLU A 8 -23.39 11.47 -0.40
N ARG A 9 -22.64 11.82 0.65
CA ARG A 9 -22.69 13.15 1.24
C ARG A 9 -22.26 14.24 0.25
N ILE A 10 -21.19 14.02 -0.53
CA ILE A 10 -20.73 14.97 -1.55
C ILE A 10 -21.80 15.17 -2.62
N PHE A 11 -22.40 14.07 -3.12
CA PHE A 11 -23.46 14.14 -4.12
C PHE A 11 -24.67 14.93 -3.64
N ASN A 12 -25.09 14.77 -2.37
CA ASN A 12 -26.19 15.50 -1.78
C ASN A 12 -25.91 17.01 -1.61
N LEU A 13 -24.63 17.40 -1.55
CA LEU A 13 -24.23 18.82 -1.47
C LEU A 13 -24.12 19.49 -2.86
N THR A 14 -24.17 18.73 -3.94
CA THR A 14 -24.03 19.26 -5.30
C THR A 14 -25.39 19.57 -5.92
N PRO A 15 -25.52 20.61 -6.79
CA PRO A 15 -26.79 20.96 -7.42
C PRO A 15 -27.41 19.81 -8.22
N PHE A 16 -28.74 19.71 -8.21
CA PHE A 16 -29.44 18.68 -8.99
C PHE A 16 -29.25 18.83 -10.51
N THR A 17 -29.05 20.05 -10.99
CA THR A 17 -28.86 20.37 -12.42
C THR A 17 -27.46 20.06 -12.95
N ARG A 18 -26.59 19.44 -12.14
CA ARG A 18 -25.21 19.11 -12.56
C ARG A 18 -25.19 18.08 -13.68
N GLN A 19 -24.19 18.17 -14.52
CA GLN A 19 -23.76 17.06 -15.37
C GLN A 19 -22.78 16.17 -14.58
N THR A 20 -23.05 14.87 -14.53
CA THR A 20 -22.17 13.91 -13.86
C THR A 20 -21.52 13.01 -14.90
N LEU A 21 -20.19 12.96 -14.87
CA LEU A 21 -19.37 12.05 -15.67
C LEU A 21 -18.73 11.05 -14.71
N PHE A 22 -18.91 9.76 -15.02
CA PHE A 22 -18.37 8.68 -14.22
C PHE A 22 -17.37 7.87 -15.04
N PHE A 23 -16.17 7.67 -14.52
CA PHE A 23 -15.11 6.89 -15.15
C PHE A 23 -14.65 5.79 -14.22
N SER A 24 -14.62 4.55 -14.70
CA SER A 24 -14.09 3.41 -13.96
C SER A 24 -13.41 2.44 -14.93
N ALA A 25 -12.31 1.85 -14.50
CA ALA A 25 -11.64 0.78 -15.23
C ALA A 25 -12.32 -0.58 -15.04
N THR A 26 -13.06 -0.75 -13.93
CA THR A 26 -13.78 -1.97 -13.57
C THR A 26 -15.20 -1.61 -13.15
N MET A 27 -16.16 -2.52 -13.40
CA MET A 27 -17.54 -2.35 -13.01
C MET A 27 -17.92 -3.42 -11.99
N ALA A 28 -17.34 -3.30 -10.79
CA ALA A 28 -17.74 -4.12 -9.65
C ALA A 28 -19.19 -3.81 -9.24
N THR A 29 -19.86 -4.77 -8.61
CA THR A 29 -21.28 -4.65 -8.22
C THR A 29 -21.55 -3.39 -7.38
N GLU A 30 -20.62 -3.00 -6.49
CA GLU A 30 -20.75 -1.80 -5.68
C GLU A 30 -20.65 -0.51 -6.52
N ILE A 31 -19.83 -0.54 -7.56
CA ILE A 31 -19.68 0.59 -8.50
C ILE A 31 -20.94 0.72 -9.36
N GLU A 32 -21.48 -0.39 -9.83
CA GLU A 32 -22.75 -0.40 -10.57
C GLU A 32 -23.91 0.13 -9.72
N ARG A 33 -23.95 -0.25 -8.44
CA ARG A 33 -24.93 0.29 -7.49
C ARG A 33 -24.79 1.81 -7.32
N LEU A 34 -23.56 2.32 -7.18
CA LEU A 34 -23.31 3.76 -7.07
C LEU A 34 -23.77 4.50 -8.33
N THR A 35 -23.44 3.99 -9.52
CA THR A 35 -23.87 4.61 -10.78
C THR A 35 -25.38 4.64 -10.91
N ASN A 36 -26.08 3.56 -10.57
CA ASN A 36 -27.54 3.49 -10.60
C ASN A 36 -28.21 4.42 -9.57
N THR A 37 -27.52 4.70 -8.45
CA THR A 37 -28.05 5.60 -7.42
C THR A 37 -27.90 7.08 -7.79
N PHE A 38 -26.78 7.47 -8.41
CA PHE A 38 -26.42 8.88 -8.59
C PHE A 38 -26.53 9.39 -10.03
N LEU A 39 -26.72 8.52 -11.01
CA LEU A 39 -26.88 8.89 -12.42
C LEU A 39 -28.32 8.65 -12.88
N SER A 40 -28.91 9.64 -13.55
CA SER A 40 -30.21 9.51 -14.19
C SER A 40 -30.03 9.19 -15.67
N ALA A 41 -30.50 8.00 -16.11
CA ALA A 41 -30.41 7.54 -17.48
C ALA A 41 -29.04 7.79 -18.16
N PRO A 42 -27.94 7.29 -17.56
CA PRO A 42 -26.60 7.59 -18.07
C PRO A 42 -26.36 6.92 -19.42
N LEU A 43 -25.70 7.65 -20.33
CA LEU A 43 -25.11 7.03 -21.51
C LEU A 43 -23.91 6.18 -21.08
N ARG A 44 -23.97 4.88 -21.33
CA ARG A 44 -22.88 3.94 -21.00
C ARG A 44 -21.99 3.74 -22.23
N LEU A 45 -20.73 4.14 -22.10
CA LEU A 45 -19.70 3.90 -23.10
C LEU A 45 -18.76 2.84 -22.56
N GLU A 46 -18.76 1.66 -23.13
CA GLU A 46 -17.82 0.59 -22.80
C GLU A 46 -16.71 0.56 -23.85
N ILE A 47 -15.50 0.78 -23.41
CA ILE A 47 -14.32 0.50 -24.22
C ILE A 47 -14.04 -1.00 -23.99
N ALA A 48 -14.04 -1.77 -25.08
CA ALA A 48 -13.68 -3.19 -25.02
C ALA A 48 -12.38 -3.33 -24.20
N ARG A 49 -12.37 -4.24 -23.22
CA ARG A 49 -11.17 -4.54 -22.44
C ARG A 49 -10.07 -4.81 -23.46
N GLN A 50 -9.07 -3.96 -23.47
CA GLN A 50 -7.86 -4.28 -24.21
C GLN A 50 -7.25 -5.50 -23.51
N ALA A 51 -7.51 -6.69 -24.04
CA ALA A 51 -6.76 -7.90 -23.69
C ALA A 51 -5.24 -7.67 -23.83
N SER A 52 -4.85 -6.71 -24.68
CA SER A 52 -3.51 -6.27 -24.94
C SER A 52 -2.71 -5.77 -23.70
N ALA A 53 -3.35 -5.25 -22.66
CA ALA A 53 -2.61 -4.88 -21.45
C ALA A 53 -2.05 -6.10 -20.70
N SER A 54 -2.65 -7.28 -20.90
CA SER A 54 -2.14 -8.52 -20.33
C SER A 54 -1.12 -9.20 -21.24
N GLU A 55 -1.18 -9.03 -22.56
CA GLU A 55 -0.28 -9.64 -23.54
C GLU A 55 1.16 -9.12 -23.40
N ASN A 56 1.32 -7.82 -23.10
CA ASN A 56 2.64 -7.23 -22.88
C ASN A 56 3.21 -7.47 -21.48
N ILE A 57 2.48 -8.17 -20.60
CA ILE A 57 2.90 -8.43 -19.23
C ILE A 57 3.17 -9.93 -19.06
N LYS A 58 4.45 -10.30 -18.93
CA LYS A 58 4.82 -11.66 -18.58
C LYS A 58 4.47 -11.92 -17.12
N GLN A 59 3.42 -12.72 -16.89
CA GLN A 59 2.94 -13.05 -15.57
C GLN A 59 3.53 -14.37 -15.10
N SER A 60 3.82 -14.50 -13.81
CA SER A 60 4.32 -15.76 -13.23
C SER A 60 3.98 -15.83 -11.74
N VAL A 61 3.81 -17.03 -11.20
CA VAL A 61 3.52 -17.26 -9.79
C VAL A 61 4.47 -18.30 -9.19
N ILE A 62 4.85 -18.06 -7.93
CA ILE A 62 5.54 -19.04 -7.08
C ILE A 62 4.57 -19.54 -6.04
N LEU A 63 4.33 -20.86 -6.03
CA LEU A 63 3.60 -21.51 -4.95
C LEU A 63 4.56 -21.80 -3.81
N PHE A 64 4.35 -21.14 -2.68
CA PHE A 64 5.22 -21.23 -1.51
C PHE A 64 4.48 -21.80 -0.31
N LYS A 65 5.05 -22.83 0.30
CA LYS A 65 4.59 -23.39 1.57
C LYS A 65 5.67 -23.16 2.63
N ALA A 66 5.34 -22.36 3.63
CA ALA A 66 6.27 -22.06 4.72
C ALA A 66 6.64 -23.33 5.50
N THR A 67 7.92 -23.42 5.91
CA THR A 67 8.42 -24.50 6.76
C THR A 67 7.70 -24.49 8.11
N ARG A 68 7.45 -23.30 8.67
CA ARG A 68 6.71 -23.07 9.90
C ARG A 68 5.87 -21.79 9.78
N LYS A 69 4.70 -21.78 10.42
CA LYS A 69 3.76 -20.63 10.37
C LYS A 69 4.38 -19.32 10.86
N ASP A 70 5.21 -19.38 11.89
CA ASP A 70 5.92 -18.21 12.45
C ASP A 70 7.01 -17.66 11.53
N ARG A 71 7.53 -18.47 10.59
CA ARG A 71 8.58 -18.11 9.63
C ARG A 71 8.06 -17.67 8.26
N GLU A 72 6.78 -17.83 8.00
CA GLU A 72 6.16 -17.55 6.69
C GLU A 72 6.58 -16.18 6.13
N GLY A 73 6.42 -15.10 6.91
CA GLY A 73 6.81 -13.77 6.46
C GLY A 73 8.32 -13.61 6.20
N THR A 74 9.16 -14.29 6.97
CA THR A 74 10.63 -14.21 6.79
C THR A 74 11.07 -14.97 5.55
N GLU A 75 10.53 -16.17 5.34
CA GLU A 75 10.82 -17.00 4.18
C GLU A 75 10.28 -16.34 2.90
N LYS A 76 9.09 -15.77 2.95
CA LYS A 76 8.48 -15.02 1.84
C LYS A 76 9.32 -13.81 1.43
N ARG A 77 9.87 -13.05 2.40
CA ARG A 77 10.83 -11.96 2.10
C ARG A 77 12.14 -12.46 1.51
N LYS A 78 12.60 -13.66 1.89
CA LYS A 78 13.76 -14.30 1.25
C LYS A 78 13.47 -14.60 -0.22
N ILE A 79 12.33 -15.24 -0.51
CA ILE A 79 11.89 -15.51 -1.89
C ILE A 79 11.85 -14.23 -2.72
N LEU A 80 11.26 -13.16 -2.20
CA LEU A 80 11.20 -11.87 -2.89
C LEU A 80 12.59 -11.36 -3.28
N ARG A 81 13.56 -11.41 -2.34
CA ARG A 81 14.94 -10.99 -2.63
C ARG A 81 15.61 -11.86 -3.68
N ASP A 82 15.42 -13.17 -3.58
CA ASP A 82 15.99 -14.12 -4.54
C ASP A 82 15.39 -13.91 -5.94
N LEU A 83 14.08 -13.60 -6.04
CA LEU A 83 13.42 -13.20 -7.29
C LEU A 83 14.03 -11.92 -7.88
N ILE A 84 14.21 -10.88 -7.06
CA ILE A 84 14.81 -9.62 -7.50
C ILE A 84 16.23 -9.85 -8.00
N LEU A 85 17.03 -10.65 -7.29
CA LEU A 85 18.39 -10.98 -7.68
C LEU A 85 18.44 -11.79 -8.99
N LYS A 86 17.49 -12.71 -9.18
CA LYS A 86 17.38 -13.51 -10.41
C LYS A 86 17.08 -12.65 -11.64
N GLU A 87 16.25 -11.61 -11.48
CA GLU A 87 15.97 -10.65 -12.56
C GLU A 87 17.17 -9.72 -12.85
N GLY A 88 18.01 -9.49 -11.85
CA GLY A 88 19.26 -8.75 -11.99
C GLY A 88 19.08 -7.39 -12.70
N LYS A 89 19.84 -7.17 -13.80
CA LYS A 89 19.82 -5.90 -14.55
C LYS A 89 18.52 -5.63 -15.32
N ASP A 90 17.69 -6.66 -15.55
CA ASP A 90 16.39 -6.51 -16.20
C ASP A 90 15.41 -5.77 -15.27
N CYS A 91 15.57 -5.90 -13.96
CA CYS A 91 14.78 -5.19 -12.97
C CYS A 91 15.32 -3.77 -12.76
N LYS A 92 14.94 -2.85 -13.65
CA LYS A 92 15.35 -1.43 -13.58
C LYS A 92 14.72 -0.73 -12.39
N ASN A 93 13.43 -0.87 -12.24
CA ASN A 93 12.62 -0.39 -11.12
C ASN A 93 11.43 -1.32 -10.89
N ALA A 94 10.91 -1.35 -9.67
CA ALA A 94 9.76 -2.18 -9.38
C ALA A 94 8.85 -1.61 -8.29
N ILE A 95 7.58 -2.02 -8.35
CA ILE A 95 6.63 -1.86 -7.25
C ILE A 95 6.40 -3.23 -6.60
N ILE A 96 6.43 -3.26 -5.28
CA ILE A 96 6.18 -4.44 -4.46
C ILE A 96 4.90 -4.20 -3.68
N PHE A 97 3.86 -5.01 -3.94
CA PHE A 97 2.57 -4.86 -3.30
C PHE A 97 2.41 -5.79 -2.10
N CYS A 98 2.04 -5.21 -0.96
CA CYS A 98 1.66 -5.91 0.26
C CYS A 98 0.22 -5.56 0.64
N ASN A 99 -0.54 -6.54 1.17
CA ASN A 99 -1.93 -6.32 1.57
C ASN A 99 -2.08 -5.44 2.82
N ARG A 100 -1.06 -5.43 3.70
CA ARG A 100 -1.09 -4.71 4.97
C ARG A 100 0.01 -3.66 5.03
N LYS A 101 -0.30 -2.50 5.60
CA LYS A 101 0.67 -1.42 5.84
C LYS A 101 1.86 -1.85 6.71
N THR A 102 1.62 -2.70 7.71
CA THR A 102 2.70 -3.27 8.55
C THR A 102 3.68 -4.12 7.74
N ASP A 103 3.16 -4.88 6.77
CA ASP A 103 3.99 -5.72 5.92
C ASP A 103 4.78 -4.89 4.91
N VAL A 104 4.24 -3.74 4.48
CA VAL A 104 4.95 -2.74 3.66
C VAL A 104 6.22 -2.27 4.37
N ASP A 105 6.11 -1.85 5.64
CA ASP A 105 7.25 -1.38 6.44
C ASP A 105 8.30 -2.48 6.66
N ILE A 106 7.83 -3.67 7.06
CA ILE A 106 8.71 -4.81 7.34
C ILE A 106 9.43 -5.23 6.07
N CYS A 107 8.74 -5.27 4.94
CA CYS A 107 9.29 -5.62 3.65
C CYS A 107 10.34 -4.60 3.19
N ALA A 108 10.03 -3.30 3.24
CA ALA A 108 10.95 -2.22 2.89
C ALA A 108 12.20 -2.22 3.78
N LYS A 109 12.04 -2.36 5.11
CA LYS A 109 13.15 -2.49 6.06
C LYS A 109 14.02 -3.71 5.76
N SER A 110 13.38 -4.85 5.41
CA SER A 110 14.10 -6.07 5.04
C SER A 110 14.91 -5.86 3.77
N LEU A 111 14.35 -5.26 2.74
CA LEU A 111 15.05 -4.98 1.49
C LEU A 111 16.25 -4.05 1.72
N LYS A 112 16.06 -2.95 2.47
CA LYS A 112 17.16 -2.02 2.84
C LYS A 112 18.29 -2.73 3.59
N LYS A 113 17.96 -3.63 4.53
CA LYS A 113 18.95 -4.40 5.30
C LYS A 113 19.85 -5.24 4.38
N TYR A 114 19.32 -5.71 3.27
CA TYR A 114 20.06 -6.52 2.29
C TYR A 114 20.60 -5.72 1.10
N GLY A 115 20.72 -4.39 1.24
CA GLY A 115 21.37 -3.52 0.26
C GLY A 115 20.51 -3.06 -0.90
N PHE A 116 19.20 -3.36 -0.91
CA PHE A 116 18.30 -2.86 -1.95
C PHE A 116 17.85 -1.42 -1.65
N ASN A 117 17.83 -0.59 -2.69
CA ASN A 117 17.32 0.78 -2.59
C ASN A 117 15.79 0.78 -2.63
N ALA A 118 15.16 0.61 -1.46
CA ALA A 118 13.72 0.43 -1.29
C ALA A 118 13.14 1.42 -0.28
N ALA A 119 11.91 1.91 -0.52
CA ALA A 119 11.17 2.73 0.44
C ALA A 119 9.70 2.31 0.53
N PRO A 120 9.06 2.47 1.72
CA PRO A 120 7.65 2.17 1.90
C PRO A 120 6.78 3.35 1.45
N ILE A 121 5.54 3.04 0.99
CA ILE A 121 4.48 4.01 0.82
C ILE A 121 3.14 3.42 1.28
N HIS A 122 2.54 4.01 2.32
CA HIS A 122 1.25 3.60 2.88
C HIS A 122 0.53 4.78 3.54
N GLY A 123 -0.72 4.60 3.92
CA GLY A 123 -1.59 5.67 4.42
C GLY A 123 -1.15 6.32 5.73
N ASP A 124 -0.34 5.64 6.56
CA ASP A 124 0.13 6.18 7.85
C ASP A 124 1.34 7.10 7.73
N LEU A 125 1.98 7.15 6.55
CA LEU A 125 3.04 8.11 6.29
C LEU A 125 2.45 9.51 6.11
N ASP A 126 3.12 10.51 6.66
CA ASP A 126 2.74 11.90 6.41
C ASP A 126 2.83 12.25 4.91
N GLN A 127 2.06 13.23 4.49
CA GLN A 127 1.93 13.57 3.08
C GLN A 127 3.25 14.02 2.46
N LYS A 128 4.11 14.71 3.23
CA LYS A 128 5.42 15.17 2.76
C LYS A 128 6.34 14.00 2.45
N ASN A 129 6.43 13.01 3.36
CA ASN A 129 7.24 11.80 3.16
C ASN A 129 6.72 10.96 1.98
N ARG A 130 5.38 10.88 1.81
CA ARG A 130 4.79 10.21 0.65
C ARG A 130 5.18 10.86 -0.66
N MET A 131 5.11 12.20 -0.73
CA MET A 131 5.50 12.95 -1.94
C MET A 131 6.99 12.82 -2.23
N ASN A 132 7.85 12.98 -1.22
CA ASN A 132 9.29 12.80 -1.39
C ASN A 132 9.64 11.39 -1.90
N THR A 133 9.06 10.34 -1.30
CA THR A 133 9.29 8.95 -1.73
C THR A 133 8.84 8.73 -3.18
N LEU A 134 7.72 9.33 -3.58
CA LEU A 134 7.22 9.24 -4.94
C LEU A 134 8.12 9.97 -5.93
N ASP A 135 8.63 11.14 -5.57
CA ASP A 135 9.52 11.93 -6.40
C ASP A 135 10.89 11.25 -6.55
N ASP A 136 11.43 10.66 -5.48
CA ASP A 136 12.63 9.82 -5.54
C ASP A 136 12.42 8.61 -6.47
N PHE A 137 11.25 8.02 -6.47
CA PHE A 137 10.92 6.92 -7.36
C PHE A 137 10.76 7.37 -8.82
N ARG A 138 10.18 8.54 -9.07
CA ARG A 138 10.04 9.16 -10.41
C ARG A 138 11.37 9.53 -11.02
N THR A 139 12.26 10.09 -10.22
CA THR A 139 13.61 10.51 -10.67
C THR A 139 14.57 9.32 -10.82
N GLY A 140 14.19 8.13 -10.34
CA GLY A 140 15.04 6.93 -10.36
C GLY A 140 16.06 6.89 -9.21
N SER A 141 16.01 7.85 -8.28
CA SER A 141 16.82 7.83 -7.06
C SER A 141 16.42 6.69 -6.13
N LEU A 142 15.17 6.24 -6.22
CA LEU A 142 14.63 5.06 -5.54
C LEU A 142 14.31 3.97 -6.58
N GLN A 143 14.79 2.75 -6.36
CA GLN A 143 14.59 1.62 -7.28
C GLN A 143 13.34 0.79 -6.96
N PHE A 144 13.07 0.55 -5.68
CA PHE A 144 11.98 -0.31 -5.22
C PHE A 144 10.99 0.46 -4.37
N LEU A 145 9.75 0.54 -4.82
CA LEU A 145 8.65 1.12 -4.06
C LEU A 145 7.82 0.00 -3.44
N VAL A 146 7.77 -0.07 -2.10
CA VAL A 146 6.92 -1.05 -1.39
C VAL A 146 5.62 -0.37 -0.99
N ALA A 147 4.49 -0.84 -1.49
CA ALA A 147 3.22 -0.15 -1.40
C ALA A 147 2.07 -1.03 -0.93
N SER A 148 1.08 -0.42 -0.27
CA SER A 148 -0.27 -0.99 -0.14
C SER A 148 -1.17 -0.51 -1.28
N ASP A 149 -2.23 -1.28 -1.60
CA ASP A 149 -3.16 -0.94 -2.68
C ASP A 149 -3.78 0.45 -2.51
N VAL A 150 -4.23 0.76 -1.29
CA VAL A 150 -4.87 2.04 -0.97
C VAL A 150 -3.90 3.21 -1.22
N ALA A 151 -2.64 3.05 -0.85
CA ALA A 151 -1.66 4.10 -1.02
C ALA A 151 -1.19 4.28 -2.47
N ALA A 152 -1.20 3.21 -3.25
CA ALA A 152 -0.83 3.25 -4.67
C ALA A 152 -1.95 3.75 -5.58
N ARG A 153 -3.19 3.74 -5.10
CA ARG A 153 -4.34 4.31 -5.84
C ARG A 153 -4.30 5.82 -5.80
N GLY A 154 -4.66 6.44 -6.92
CA GLY A 154 -4.69 7.91 -7.05
C GLY A 154 -3.31 8.57 -7.10
N LEU A 155 -2.21 7.81 -7.00
CA LEU A 155 -0.87 8.33 -7.23
C LEU A 155 -0.47 8.13 -8.69
N ASP A 156 0.10 9.18 -9.26
CA ASP A 156 0.75 9.12 -10.57
C ASP A 156 2.11 8.43 -10.43
N ILE A 157 2.08 7.10 -10.43
CA ILE A 157 3.27 6.26 -10.35
C ILE A 157 3.74 5.96 -11.78
N PRO A 158 5.01 6.24 -12.12
CA PRO A 158 5.54 5.96 -13.46
C PRO A 158 5.46 4.47 -13.79
N SER A 159 5.48 4.17 -15.09
CA SER A 159 5.53 2.78 -15.56
C SER A 159 6.82 2.12 -15.09
N VAL A 160 6.68 0.93 -14.49
CA VAL A 160 7.79 0.16 -13.95
C VAL A 160 8.13 -1.05 -14.83
N SER A 161 9.36 -1.55 -14.71
CA SER A 161 9.78 -2.78 -15.41
C SER A 161 9.15 -4.03 -14.78
N HIS A 162 9.02 -4.03 -13.44
CA HIS A 162 8.54 -5.19 -12.68
C HIS A 162 7.46 -4.82 -11.66
N VAL A 163 6.51 -5.72 -11.47
CA VAL A 163 5.56 -5.69 -10.36
C VAL A 163 5.73 -7.00 -9.58
N TYR A 164 5.97 -6.88 -8.28
CA TYR A 164 6.00 -8.00 -7.36
C TYR A 164 4.76 -7.97 -6.46
N ASN A 165 3.89 -8.97 -6.61
CA ASN A 165 2.81 -9.19 -5.66
C ASN A 165 3.37 -10.03 -4.50
N PHE A 166 3.90 -9.36 -3.47
CA PHE A 166 4.36 -10.01 -2.25
C PHE A 166 3.23 -10.78 -1.59
N ASP A 167 2.03 -10.22 -1.60
CA ASP A 167 0.80 -10.88 -1.19
C ASP A 167 -0.17 -10.99 -2.35
N VAL A 168 -0.86 -12.14 -2.44
CA VAL A 168 -2.01 -12.29 -3.34
C VAL A 168 -3.08 -11.28 -2.90
N PRO A 169 -3.59 -10.42 -3.80
CA PRO A 169 -4.62 -9.45 -3.43
C PRO A 169 -5.90 -10.15 -2.98
N THR A 170 -6.59 -9.54 -2.02
CA THR A 170 -7.86 -10.06 -1.51
C THR A 170 -9.00 -9.93 -2.53
N ASN A 171 -8.91 -8.96 -3.42
CA ASN A 171 -9.83 -8.75 -4.54
C ASN A 171 -9.11 -9.00 -5.87
N ALA A 172 -9.69 -9.82 -6.74
CA ALA A 172 -9.12 -10.16 -8.04
C ALA A 172 -8.91 -8.93 -8.94
N GLU A 173 -9.77 -7.91 -8.85
CA GLU A 173 -9.61 -6.66 -9.60
C GLU A 173 -8.35 -5.90 -9.21
N ASP A 174 -7.93 -5.98 -7.94
CA ASP A 174 -6.70 -5.33 -7.48
C ASP A 174 -5.47 -5.92 -8.16
N TYR A 175 -5.49 -7.20 -8.51
CA TYR A 175 -4.42 -7.81 -9.31
C TYR A 175 -4.23 -7.09 -10.65
N VAL A 176 -5.31 -6.86 -11.38
CA VAL A 176 -5.27 -6.15 -12.68
C VAL A 176 -4.72 -4.73 -12.49
N HIS A 177 -5.16 -4.03 -11.45
CA HIS A 177 -4.68 -2.68 -11.13
C HIS A 177 -3.20 -2.66 -10.75
N ARG A 178 -2.71 -3.68 -10.03
CA ARG A 178 -1.30 -3.83 -9.64
C ARG A 178 -0.42 -4.10 -10.86
N ILE A 179 -0.75 -5.11 -11.66
CA ILE A 179 0.05 -5.45 -12.83
C ILE A 179 -0.01 -4.37 -13.91
N GLY A 180 -1.11 -3.63 -14.00
CA GLY A 180 -1.24 -2.46 -14.87
C GLY A 180 -0.28 -1.30 -14.54
N ARG A 181 0.60 -1.43 -13.54
CA ARG A 181 1.73 -0.50 -13.32
C ARG A 181 2.93 -0.82 -14.20
N THR A 182 2.98 -1.99 -14.81
CA THR A 182 3.96 -2.35 -15.84
C THR A 182 3.29 -2.58 -17.20
N GLY A 183 4.05 -2.83 -18.23
CA GLY A 183 3.53 -3.12 -19.58
C GLY A 183 2.81 -1.95 -20.26
N ARG A 184 3.04 -0.70 -19.85
CA ARG A 184 2.37 0.49 -20.39
C ARG A 184 3.06 1.01 -21.65
N ALA A 185 2.26 1.66 -22.52
CA ALA A 185 2.73 2.29 -23.75
C ALA A 185 3.53 1.35 -24.67
N GLY A 186 3.03 0.11 -24.84
CA GLY A 186 3.65 -0.88 -25.72
C GLY A 186 4.95 -1.50 -25.20
N ARG A 187 5.38 -1.18 -23.96
CA ARG A 187 6.58 -1.77 -23.37
C ARG A 187 6.25 -3.11 -22.73
N ASN A 188 7.22 -4.04 -22.79
CA ASN A 188 7.10 -5.30 -22.07
C ASN A 188 7.29 -5.09 -20.58
N GLY A 189 6.51 -5.81 -19.78
CA GLY A 189 6.57 -5.80 -18.32
C GLY A 189 6.60 -7.21 -17.74
N LYS A 190 7.03 -7.32 -16.47
CA LYS A 190 6.98 -8.58 -15.74
C LYS A 190 6.17 -8.40 -14.45
N ALA A 191 5.30 -9.38 -14.18
CA ALA A 191 4.51 -9.44 -12.95
C ALA A 191 4.74 -10.80 -12.28
N LEU A 192 5.28 -10.76 -11.07
CA LEU A 192 5.57 -11.97 -10.29
C LEU A 192 4.70 -11.96 -9.02
N MET A 193 4.19 -13.12 -8.64
CA MET A 193 3.35 -13.27 -7.47
C MET A 193 3.84 -14.41 -6.57
N ILE A 194 3.80 -14.20 -5.25
CA ILE A 194 4.10 -15.21 -4.26
C ILE A 194 2.78 -15.62 -3.62
N SER A 195 2.34 -16.86 -3.88
CA SER A 195 1.10 -17.41 -3.37
C SER A 195 1.38 -18.49 -2.33
N THR A 196 0.59 -18.49 -1.27
CA THR A 196 0.61 -19.55 -0.24
C THR A 196 -0.63 -20.43 -0.39
N PRO A 197 -0.67 -21.63 0.22
CA PRO A 197 -1.85 -22.49 0.17
C PRO A 197 -3.14 -21.83 0.73
N ARG A 198 -3.00 -20.78 1.54
CA ARG A 198 -4.15 -20.02 2.07
C ARG A 198 -4.75 -19.07 1.04
N ASP A 199 -3.93 -18.69 0.05
CA ASP A 199 -4.31 -17.72 -0.98
C ASP A 199 -5.01 -18.39 -2.16
N GLU A 200 -5.13 -19.73 -2.19
CA GLU A 200 -5.63 -20.50 -3.31
C GLU A 200 -6.99 -20.00 -3.85
N LYS A 201 -7.92 -19.66 -2.94
CA LYS A 201 -9.23 -19.13 -3.33
C LYS A 201 -9.12 -17.80 -4.09
N ASN A 202 -8.30 -16.89 -3.58
CA ASN A 202 -8.10 -15.58 -4.20
C ASN A 202 -7.31 -15.71 -5.50
N PHE A 203 -6.32 -16.61 -5.53
CA PHE A 203 -5.54 -16.90 -6.72
C PHE A 203 -6.41 -17.44 -7.86
N LYS A 204 -7.26 -18.43 -7.59
CA LYS A 204 -8.22 -18.95 -8.59
C LYS A 204 -9.23 -17.87 -9.05
N ALA A 205 -9.65 -16.97 -8.17
CA ALA A 205 -10.50 -15.85 -8.55
C ALA A 205 -9.80 -14.88 -9.51
N ILE A 206 -8.49 -14.66 -9.34
CA ILE A 206 -7.67 -13.86 -10.26
C ILE A 206 -7.61 -14.52 -11.63
N GLU A 207 -7.24 -15.79 -11.73
CA GLU A 207 -7.15 -16.53 -13.00
C GLU A 207 -8.49 -16.54 -13.74
N LYS A 208 -9.59 -16.74 -12.99
CA LYS A 208 -10.94 -16.65 -13.55
C LYS A 208 -11.28 -15.26 -14.11
N LEU A 209 -10.83 -14.18 -13.41
CA LEU A 209 -11.08 -12.81 -13.85
C LEU A 209 -10.29 -12.45 -15.12
N ILE A 210 -9.00 -12.84 -15.18
CA ILE A 210 -8.13 -12.53 -16.31
C ILE A 210 -8.29 -13.53 -17.46
N GLN A 211 -9.00 -14.62 -17.24
CA GLN A 211 -9.18 -15.74 -18.20
C GLN A 211 -7.86 -16.32 -18.72
N LEU A 212 -6.86 -16.38 -17.85
CA LEU A 212 -5.52 -16.88 -18.12
C LEU A 212 -5.01 -17.67 -16.94
N GLU A 213 -4.47 -18.85 -17.16
CA GLU A 213 -3.69 -19.57 -16.17
C GLU A 213 -2.31 -18.91 -16.02
N ILE A 214 -1.94 -18.54 -14.80
CA ILE A 214 -0.65 -17.88 -14.54
C ILE A 214 0.44 -18.96 -14.42
N PRO A 215 1.48 -18.93 -15.29
CA PRO A 215 2.53 -19.93 -15.27
C PRO A 215 3.23 -20.02 -13.92
N LEU A 216 3.42 -21.25 -13.45
CA LEU A 216 4.22 -21.54 -12.26
C LEU A 216 5.71 -21.37 -12.57
N ILE A 217 6.45 -20.78 -11.65
CA ILE A 217 7.91 -20.82 -11.68
C ILE A 217 8.33 -22.10 -10.96
N ASP A 218 8.64 -23.15 -11.74
CA ASP A 218 9.24 -24.36 -11.23
C ASP A 218 10.71 -24.13 -10.86
N ASN A 219 11.22 -24.86 -9.88
CA ASN A 219 12.62 -24.82 -9.41
C ASN A 219 13.06 -23.58 -8.62
N PHE A 220 12.18 -23.06 -7.73
CA PHE A 220 12.68 -22.26 -6.62
C PHE A 220 13.14 -23.23 -5.51
N SER A 221 14.30 -23.90 -5.76
CA SER A 221 14.96 -24.71 -4.75
C SER A 221 15.41 -23.78 -3.62
N PHE A 222 14.84 -23.93 -2.44
CA PHE A 222 15.38 -23.33 -1.25
C PHE A 222 16.72 -24.00 -0.95
N ASP A 223 17.84 -23.37 -1.31
CA ASP A 223 19.12 -23.76 -0.75
C ASP A 223 19.07 -23.54 0.76
N THR A 224 18.73 -24.60 1.46
CA THR A 224 18.79 -24.66 2.93
C THR A 224 20.22 -24.64 3.49
N LYS A 225 21.21 -24.42 2.62
CA LYS A 225 22.63 -24.35 2.99
C LYS A 225 23.08 -22.88 2.96
N THR A 226 22.80 -22.11 3.98
CA THR A 226 23.66 -21.03 4.51
C THR A 226 22.94 -20.34 5.66
N SER A 227 23.02 -20.94 6.86
CA SER A 227 22.88 -20.21 8.10
C SER A 227 23.60 -20.96 9.22
N ASN A 228 24.90 -21.17 9.03
CA ASN A 228 25.85 -21.34 10.12
C ASN A 228 27.01 -20.44 9.75
N GLU A 229 27.07 -19.29 10.38
CA GLU A 229 28.25 -18.55 10.75
C GLU A 229 27.89 -17.08 10.94
N GLU A 230 27.58 -16.77 12.18
CA GLU A 230 27.99 -15.55 12.86
C GLU A 230 27.73 -15.76 14.35
N LYS A 231 28.70 -16.42 14.97
CA LYS A 231 28.87 -16.39 16.42
C LYS A 231 29.37 -15.00 16.77
N THR A 232 28.53 -14.20 17.37
CA THR A 232 28.94 -13.03 18.13
C THR A 232 29.79 -13.51 19.33
N PRO A 233 30.94 -12.90 19.65
CA PRO A 233 31.70 -13.29 20.81
C PRO A 233 30.97 -12.89 22.09
N GLU A 234 30.57 -13.90 22.87
CA GLU A 234 30.06 -13.72 24.22
C GLU A 234 31.17 -13.17 25.13
N ASN A 235 30.98 -11.97 25.57
CA ASN A 235 31.78 -11.39 26.68
C ASN A 235 31.31 -12.03 27.98
N LYS A 236 32.11 -12.97 28.51
CA LYS A 236 31.93 -13.57 29.83
C LYS A 236 32.13 -12.52 30.92
N ILE A 237 31.06 -12.04 31.50
CA ILE A 237 31.08 -11.35 32.79
C ILE A 237 30.68 -12.35 33.89
N LYS A 238 31.63 -12.58 34.78
CA LYS A 238 31.52 -13.49 35.91
C LYS A 238 30.39 -13.10 36.86
N ASN A 239 29.48 -14.04 37.10
CA ASN A 239 28.51 -13.98 38.18
C ASN A 239 29.24 -14.16 39.53
N THR A 240 29.20 -13.13 40.38
CA THR A 240 29.37 -13.27 41.82
C THR A 240 28.01 -13.17 42.49
N SER A 241 27.66 -14.26 43.12
CA SER A 241 26.51 -14.43 44.00
C SER A 241 26.53 -13.44 45.16
N ARG A 242 25.43 -12.74 45.40
CA ARG A 242 25.11 -12.20 46.73
C ARG A 242 23.62 -12.28 47.02
N SER A 243 23.38 -12.90 48.12
CA SER A 243 22.22 -13.23 48.90
C SER A 243 21.21 -12.08 49.13
N ARG A 244 19.98 -12.49 49.15
CA ARG A 244 18.74 -11.76 49.53
C ARG A 244 18.70 -11.59 51.07
N PRO A 245 18.18 -10.48 51.60
CA PRO A 245 17.41 -10.50 52.84
C PRO A 245 16.00 -9.84 52.67
N PRO A 246 15.08 -9.95 53.67
CA PRO A 246 13.67 -10.11 53.46
C PRO A 246 12.84 -8.84 53.64
N LYS A 247 11.57 -8.97 53.25
CA LYS A 247 10.46 -8.02 53.31
C LYS A 247 10.26 -7.36 54.70
N LYS A 248 9.97 -6.03 54.69
CA LYS A 248 9.07 -5.41 55.68
C LYS A 248 8.06 -4.51 54.96
N ALA A 249 6.79 -4.77 55.24
CA ALA A 249 5.65 -3.98 54.87
C ALA A 249 5.56 -2.73 55.75
N VAL A 250 5.25 -1.58 55.12
CA VAL A 250 4.67 -0.44 55.85
C VAL A 250 3.61 0.16 54.91
N ASN A 251 2.37 0.11 55.36
CA ASN A 251 1.24 0.89 54.89
C ASN A 251 1.46 2.36 55.23
N THR A 252 1.20 3.26 54.26
CA THR A 252 0.69 4.60 54.56
C THR A 252 -0.09 5.12 53.37
N SER A 253 -1.37 5.32 53.57
CA SER A 253 -2.34 6.03 52.78
C SER A 253 -2.06 7.52 52.78
N ILE A 254 -2.02 8.18 51.61
CA ILE A 254 -2.19 9.63 51.50
C ILE A 254 -2.96 9.92 50.22
N GLU A 255 -4.08 10.66 50.39
CA GLU A 255 -4.98 11.17 49.36
C GLU A 255 -4.30 12.21 48.43
N PRO A 256 -4.85 12.43 47.21
CA PRO A 256 -4.35 13.43 46.28
C PRO A 256 -4.96 14.80 46.49
N PRO A 257 -4.20 15.91 46.34
CA PRO A 257 -4.77 17.24 46.33
C PRO A 257 -5.30 17.63 44.93
N LYS A 258 -6.50 18.18 44.92
CA LYS A 258 -7.13 18.96 43.84
C LYS A 258 -6.27 20.19 43.52
N SER A 259 -6.06 20.47 42.25
CA SER A 259 -5.72 21.81 41.79
C SER A 259 -6.44 22.15 40.48
N GLU A 260 -7.08 23.28 40.51
CA GLU A 260 -7.93 23.94 39.51
C GLU A 260 -7.14 24.40 38.24
N PRO A 261 -7.85 24.74 37.16
CA PRO A 261 -7.22 25.08 35.89
C PRO A 261 -6.83 26.55 35.84
N LYS A 262 -5.61 26.85 35.44
CA LYS A 262 -5.17 28.18 35.04
C LYS A 262 -5.36 28.41 33.56
N ASN A 263 -6.27 29.32 33.22
CA ASN A 263 -6.37 30.03 31.94
C ASN A 263 -5.02 30.66 31.57
N LEU A 264 -4.58 30.41 30.36
CA LEU A 264 -3.63 31.27 29.65
C LEU A 264 -4.12 31.45 28.23
N ASN A 265 -4.79 32.59 28.01
CA ASN A 265 -5.01 33.19 26.71
C ASN A 265 -3.67 33.44 26.03
N ASN A 266 -3.49 32.92 24.82
CA ASN A 266 -2.63 33.56 23.84
C ASN A 266 -3.33 33.51 22.47
N SER A 267 -3.85 34.65 22.13
CA SER A 267 -4.35 35.05 20.83
C SER A 267 -3.22 35.12 19.83
N SER A 268 -3.29 34.32 18.77
CA SER A 268 -2.66 34.67 17.50
C SER A 268 -3.74 34.60 16.43
N ASN A 269 -4.20 35.79 16.03
CA ASN A 269 -5.09 36.05 14.91
C ASN A 269 -4.46 35.53 13.60
N SER A 270 -5.01 34.49 13.02
CA SER A 270 -5.05 34.30 11.58
C SER A 270 -6.53 34.33 11.19
N SER A 271 -6.98 35.50 10.71
CA SER A 271 -8.31 35.71 10.13
C SER A 271 -8.43 34.90 8.84
N GLU A 272 -8.84 33.64 8.95
CA GLU A 272 -9.35 32.91 7.81
C GLU A 272 -10.71 33.48 7.42
N ASN A 273 -10.79 34.07 6.23
CA ASN A 273 -12.03 34.51 5.60
C ASN A 273 -12.95 33.30 5.33
N LYS A 274 -13.83 33.00 6.25
CA LYS A 274 -14.92 32.02 6.11
C LYS A 274 -16.25 32.78 5.99
N ASN A 275 -17.13 32.31 5.09
CA ASN A 275 -18.49 32.83 4.99
C ASN A 275 -19.36 32.33 6.16
N GLU A 276 -20.61 32.81 6.26
CA GLU A 276 -21.59 32.45 7.31
C GLU A 276 -21.84 30.94 7.44
N PHE A 277 -21.47 30.13 6.43
CA PHE A 277 -21.59 28.67 6.41
C PHE A 277 -20.27 27.94 6.75
N GLY A 278 -19.21 28.63 7.18
CA GLY A 278 -17.94 28.07 7.58
C GLY A 278 -17.08 27.51 6.40
N LEU A 279 -17.46 27.80 5.15
CA LEU A 279 -16.72 27.36 3.95
C LEU A 279 -15.69 28.41 3.50
N PRO A 280 -14.54 28.02 2.97
CA PRO A 280 -13.58 28.95 2.38
C PRO A 280 -14.22 29.77 1.25
N ILE A 281 -14.00 31.09 1.26
CA ILE A 281 -14.65 32.03 0.32
C ILE A 281 -14.38 31.70 -1.15
N PHE A 282 -13.24 31.07 -1.48
CA PHE A 282 -12.94 30.69 -2.85
C PHE A 282 -13.92 29.66 -3.45
N ILE A 283 -14.62 28.88 -2.62
CA ILE A 283 -15.60 27.87 -3.07
C ILE A 283 -16.92 28.54 -3.48
N THR A 284 -17.21 29.72 -2.95
CA THR A 284 -18.47 30.43 -3.18
C THR A 284 -18.38 31.49 -4.28
N LYS A 285 -17.19 31.78 -4.80
CA LYS A 285 -17.00 32.73 -5.90
C LYS A 285 -17.34 32.09 -7.25
N SER A 286 -17.94 32.86 -8.14
CA SER A 286 -18.22 32.46 -9.52
C SER A 286 -16.92 32.18 -10.28
N PHE A 287 -17.01 31.40 -11.37
CA PHE A 287 -15.83 31.06 -12.18
C PHE A 287 -15.11 32.29 -12.76
N VAL A 288 -15.84 33.36 -13.08
CA VAL A 288 -15.31 34.61 -13.61
C VAL A 288 -14.49 35.35 -12.55
N GLU A 289 -14.94 35.36 -11.28
CA GLU A 289 -14.26 36.02 -10.17
C GLU A 289 -12.97 35.32 -9.72
N ARG A 290 -12.77 34.05 -10.11
CA ARG A 290 -11.57 33.26 -9.76
C ARG A 290 -10.37 33.51 -10.68
N GLN A 291 -10.58 34.17 -11.83
CA GLN A 291 -9.51 34.44 -12.80
C GLN A 291 -8.85 35.81 -12.65
N THR A 292 -9.29 36.65 -11.70
CA THR A 292 -8.82 38.03 -11.48
C THR A 292 -7.89 38.20 -10.27
N HIS A 293 -7.26 37.09 -9.82
CA HIS A 293 -6.21 37.15 -8.77
C HIS A 293 -5.02 36.30 -9.12
#